data_efdbdc20f38def54df8b0281ac202407
#
_entry.id   efdbdc20f38def54df8b0281ac202407
#
_cell.length_a   1.000
_cell.length_b   1.000
_cell.length_c   1.000
_cell.angle_alpha   90.00
_cell.angle_beta   90.00
_cell.angle_gamma   90.00
#
_symmetry.space_group_name_H-M   'P 1'
#
loop_
_entity.id
_entity.type
_entity.pdbx_description
1 polymer ?
#
loop_
_entity_poly.entity_id
_entity_poly.type
_entity_poly.pdbx_seq_one_letter_code
_entity_poly.pdbx_strand_id
1 'polypeptide(L)'
;MDAFKLHTQVIDNYRAYLSSFINIADDRIKTEVNQSLNKKGFIPDPLVQFNPSFKKDRSLEDLRNENKIHQDTLTTIGSYKLYKHQIEAIENGINDKGFIVTSGTGSGKSLTFLATIFNKLFRYGQDKPSGVKAILVYPMNALINSQEEEIKKYAINYLKSFLPENSISEENKTLDNILFELEQKTNRRFPITFAQYTGQVNDEKRKALVNNPPDIILTNYMMLELIMTRQSEAWLRESMKGNLNYLVFDELHTYRGRQGSDVSMLIRRINSWCQNEIVCIGTSATMSSEGSPIQKKEKIAEVASKIFGKSFHANQIIGEHLITCTNGFTFNKSELINTIEQGIDLNANEEEFISHPLTNWLELNIALKNNEGTLERGQPKTIIKIAEELEHITNYDIHKIELVLKQLLKWAESLNEKNRKEKSGKSFLPFRFHQFISQTSIVSVTLESRATRQITIQAGR
;
A
#
# COMPACT_ATOMS: atom_id res chain seq x y z
N MET A 1 -7.94 16.87 12.35
CA MET A 1 -6.65 16.81 13.12
C MET A 1 -5.61 17.52 12.29
N ASP A 2 -4.89 18.51 12.83
CA ASP A 2 -3.87 19.29 12.09
C ASP A 2 -2.58 18.44 11.98
N ALA A 3 -2.25 17.98 10.77
CA ALA A 3 -1.10 17.13 10.49
C ALA A 3 0.24 17.80 10.88
N PHE A 4 0.34 19.12 10.72
CA PHE A 4 1.53 19.88 11.10
C PHE A 4 1.71 19.92 12.62
N LYS A 5 0.60 20.14 13.37
CA LYS A 5 0.63 20.14 14.82
C LYS A 5 0.99 18.76 15.36
N LEU A 6 0.40 17.70 14.82
CA LEU A 6 0.73 16.33 15.17
C LEU A 6 2.21 16.01 14.87
N HIS A 7 2.71 16.39 13.71
CA HIS A 7 4.11 16.19 13.34
C HIS A 7 5.05 16.89 14.34
N THR A 8 4.80 18.18 14.65
CA THR A 8 5.60 18.92 15.63
C THR A 8 5.62 18.20 16.98
N GLN A 9 4.47 17.76 17.47
CA GLN A 9 4.35 17.04 18.74
C GLN A 9 5.14 15.72 18.74
N VAL A 10 5.09 14.95 17.66
CA VAL A 10 5.86 13.71 17.49
C VAL A 10 7.37 14.00 17.53
N ILE A 11 7.82 15.04 16.84
CA ILE A 11 9.24 15.43 16.83
C ILE A 11 9.71 15.88 18.20
N ASP A 12 8.93 16.68 18.93
CA ASP A 12 9.27 17.14 20.26
C ASP A 12 9.32 15.97 21.27
N ASN A 13 8.37 15.05 21.20
CA ASN A 13 8.38 13.83 22.01
C ASN A 13 9.60 12.96 21.69
N TYR A 14 9.99 12.84 20.42
CA TYR A 14 11.17 12.09 20.01
C TYR A 14 12.47 12.75 20.49
N ARG A 15 12.57 14.07 20.44
CA ARG A 15 13.71 14.81 21.03
C ARG A 15 13.81 14.58 22.55
N ALA A 16 12.69 14.66 23.24
CA ALA A 16 12.64 14.38 24.69
C ALA A 16 13.07 12.93 24.98
N TYR A 17 12.60 11.97 24.17
CA TYR A 17 13.02 10.58 24.27
C TYR A 17 14.53 10.41 24.08
N LEU A 18 15.10 10.97 23.01
CA LEU A 18 16.55 10.92 22.78
C LEU A 18 17.33 11.52 23.94
N SER A 19 16.91 12.68 24.44
CA SER A 19 17.56 13.35 25.58
C SER A 19 17.52 12.51 26.86
N SER A 20 16.50 11.66 27.04
CA SER A 20 16.37 10.80 28.23
C SER A 20 17.41 9.68 28.32
N PHE A 21 17.97 9.24 27.19
CA PHE A 21 19.01 8.21 27.13
C PHE A 21 20.44 8.78 27.19
N ILE A 22 20.58 10.09 27.00
CA ILE A 22 21.91 10.72 26.95
C ILE A 22 22.28 11.22 28.34
N ASN A 23 23.02 10.40 29.11
CA ASN A 23 23.57 10.81 30.40
C ASN A 23 25.00 11.32 30.20
N ILE A 24 25.15 12.62 30.00
CA ILE A 24 26.44 13.28 29.78
C ILE A 24 26.91 13.93 31.11
N ALA A 25 28.03 13.45 31.61
CA ALA A 25 28.61 13.93 32.87
C ALA A 25 29.34 15.29 32.71
N ASP A 26 29.81 15.64 31.52
CA ASP A 26 30.47 16.91 31.26
C ASP A 26 29.45 17.95 30.79
N ASP A 27 29.30 19.05 31.57
CA ASP A 27 28.29 20.08 31.29
C ASP A 27 28.51 20.82 29.96
N ARG A 28 29.74 20.97 29.48
CA ARG A 28 30.03 21.60 28.20
C ARG A 28 29.53 20.71 27.05
N ILE A 29 29.83 19.42 27.11
CA ILE A 29 29.36 18.44 26.13
C ILE A 29 27.83 18.36 26.16
N LYS A 30 27.25 18.33 27.36
CA LYS A 30 25.80 18.33 27.54
C LYS A 30 25.13 19.56 26.93
N THR A 31 25.71 20.73 27.13
CA THR A 31 25.20 21.99 26.57
C THR A 31 25.28 21.98 25.05
N GLU A 32 26.40 21.55 24.48
CA GLU A 32 26.59 21.49 23.02
C GLU A 32 25.68 20.46 22.36
N VAL A 33 25.52 19.28 22.98
CA VAL A 33 24.59 18.25 22.49
C VAL A 33 23.15 18.74 22.53
N ASN A 34 22.72 19.37 23.64
CA ASN A 34 21.37 19.92 23.74
C ASN A 34 21.12 21.04 22.73
N GLN A 35 22.10 21.93 22.52
CA GLN A 35 22.00 22.95 21.48
C GLN A 35 21.90 22.33 20.09
N SER A 36 22.64 21.27 19.80
CA SER A 36 22.64 20.58 18.52
C SER A 36 21.32 19.80 18.31
N LEU A 37 20.78 19.14 19.33
CA LEU A 37 19.47 18.49 19.27
C LEU A 37 18.33 19.47 18.95
N ASN A 38 18.49 20.73 19.41
CA ASN A 38 17.51 21.80 19.20
C ASN A 38 17.75 22.61 17.92
N LYS A 39 18.92 22.44 17.26
CA LYS A 39 19.20 23.13 15.99
C LYS A 39 18.23 22.64 14.91
N LYS A 40 17.74 23.61 14.11
CA LYS A 40 17.00 23.35 12.88
C LYS A 40 17.92 22.53 11.95
N GLY A 41 17.50 21.33 11.52
CA GLY A 41 18.29 20.45 10.64
C GLY A 41 18.92 19.22 11.32
N PHE A 42 18.87 19.09 12.64
CA PHE A 42 19.29 17.87 13.32
C PHE A 42 18.35 16.69 12.96
N ILE A 43 17.05 16.95 12.93
CA ILE A 43 16.05 16.04 12.37
C ILE A 43 15.71 16.62 11.00
N PRO A 44 15.84 15.85 9.91
CA PRO A 44 15.54 16.35 8.57
C PRO A 44 14.06 16.75 8.46
N ASP A 45 13.77 17.72 7.59
CA ASP A 45 12.39 18.10 7.31
C ASP A 45 11.61 16.92 6.73
N PRO A 46 10.31 16.79 7.06
CA PRO A 46 9.49 15.71 6.54
C PRO A 46 9.31 15.85 5.02
N LEU A 47 9.29 14.71 4.34
CA LEU A 47 8.85 14.67 2.95
C LEU A 47 7.33 14.65 2.89
N VAL A 48 6.76 15.50 2.06
CA VAL A 48 5.34 15.49 1.70
C VAL A 48 5.17 14.55 0.51
N GLN A 49 4.38 13.52 0.65
CA GLN A 49 3.95 12.65 -0.42
C GLN A 49 2.45 12.84 -0.67
N PHE A 50 2.11 13.20 -1.89
CA PHE A 50 0.72 13.27 -2.31
C PHE A 50 0.20 11.91 -2.75
N ASN A 51 -1.08 11.67 -2.48
CA ASN A 51 -1.78 10.44 -2.86
C ASN A 51 -2.96 10.78 -3.78
N PRO A 52 -2.72 11.03 -5.07
CA PRO A 52 -3.77 11.37 -6.03
C PRO A 52 -4.86 10.29 -6.09
N SER A 53 -6.06 10.71 -6.47
CA SER A 53 -7.21 9.82 -6.59
C SER A 53 -7.06 8.88 -7.79
N PHE A 54 -7.61 7.68 -7.63
CA PHE A 54 -7.66 6.70 -8.71
C PHE A 54 -8.94 6.87 -9.55
N LYS A 55 -8.82 6.64 -10.86
CA LYS A 55 -9.96 6.60 -11.75
C LYS A 55 -10.86 5.43 -11.40
N LYS A 56 -12.12 5.73 -11.04
CA LYS A 56 -13.17 4.71 -10.88
C LYS A 56 -13.66 4.25 -12.25
N ASP A 57 -14.05 2.98 -12.32
CA ASP A 57 -14.60 2.35 -13.52
C ASP A 57 -15.93 1.66 -13.16
N ARG A 58 -16.11 0.43 -13.58
CA ARG A 58 -17.29 -0.40 -13.35
C ARG A 58 -17.35 -0.96 -11.93
N SER A 59 -18.50 -1.45 -11.56
CA SER A 59 -18.70 -2.25 -10.34
C SER A 59 -18.53 -3.76 -10.62
N LEU A 60 -18.44 -4.56 -9.58
CA LEU A 60 -18.55 -6.02 -9.72
C LEU A 60 -19.95 -6.45 -10.19
N GLU A 61 -20.98 -5.66 -9.89
CA GLU A 61 -22.34 -5.90 -10.39
C GLU A 61 -22.41 -5.81 -11.92
N ASP A 62 -21.71 -4.83 -12.51
CA ASP A 62 -21.60 -4.73 -13.97
C ASP A 62 -20.93 -5.97 -14.56
N LEU A 63 -19.83 -6.44 -13.95
CA LEU A 63 -19.16 -7.69 -14.38
C LEU A 63 -20.03 -8.94 -14.19
N ARG A 64 -20.85 -8.96 -13.15
CA ARG A 64 -21.81 -10.06 -12.92
C ARG A 64 -22.90 -10.05 -13.99
N ASN A 65 -23.45 -8.89 -14.34
CA ASN A 65 -24.45 -8.76 -15.41
C ASN A 65 -23.90 -9.19 -16.79
N GLU A 66 -22.59 -9.03 -16.99
CA GLU A 66 -21.86 -9.57 -18.15
C GLU A 66 -21.54 -11.07 -18.03
N ASN A 67 -22.01 -11.78 -17.00
CA ASN A 67 -21.68 -13.17 -16.67
C ASN A 67 -20.18 -13.46 -16.45
N LYS A 68 -19.38 -12.44 -16.18
CA LYS A 68 -17.93 -12.59 -15.94
C LYS A 68 -17.60 -13.07 -14.54
N ILE A 69 -18.45 -12.76 -13.55
CA ILE A 69 -18.24 -13.18 -12.16
C ILE A 69 -19.47 -13.89 -11.57
N HIS A 70 -19.20 -14.75 -10.57
CA HIS A 70 -20.21 -15.47 -9.82
C HIS A 70 -20.97 -14.54 -8.86
N GLN A 71 -22.26 -14.82 -8.59
CA GLN A 71 -23.09 -14.05 -7.67
C GLN A 71 -22.46 -13.95 -6.28
N ASP A 72 -21.92 -15.06 -5.76
CA ASP A 72 -21.34 -15.10 -4.42
C ASP A 72 -20.05 -14.24 -4.32
N THR A 73 -19.34 -14.03 -5.42
CA THR A 73 -18.20 -13.08 -5.47
C THR A 73 -18.68 -11.65 -5.25
N LEU A 74 -19.77 -11.25 -5.92
CA LEU A 74 -20.40 -9.95 -5.72
C LEU A 74 -20.89 -9.80 -4.28
N THR A 75 -21.59 -10.80 -3.76
CA THR A 75 -22.10 -10.79 -2.38
C THR A 75 -20.98 -10.66 -1.34
N THR A 76 -19.85 -11.34 -1.58
CA THR A 76 -18.70 -11.33 -0.67
C THR A 76 -17.98 -9.99 -0.67
N ILE A 77 -17.78 -9.38 -1.82
CA ILE A 77 -16.97 -8.16 -1.98
C ILE A 77 -17.83 -6.89 -1.90
N GLY A 78 -19.03 -6.91 -2.51
CA GLY A 78 -19.93 -5.77 -2.58
C GLY A 78 -20.04 -5.15 -3.97
N SER A 79 -21.05 -4.28 -4.16
CA SER A 79 -21.44 -3.71 -5.46
C SER A 79 -20.86 -2.33 -5.76
N TYR A 80 -19.92 -1.84 -4.96
CA TYR A 80 -19.33 -0.51 -5.19
C TYR A 80 -18.44 -0.44 -6.44
N LYS A 81 -18.32 0.78 -7.00
CA LYS A 81 -17.44 1.03 -8.15
C LYS A 81 -15.98 0.80 -7.79
N LEU A 82 -15.35 -0.06 -8.55
CA LEU A 82 -13.91 -0.36 -8.42
C LEU A 82 -13.06 0.65 -9.21
N TYR A 83 -11.79 0.69 -8.85
CA TYR A 83 -10.81 1.43 -9.64
C TYR A 83 -10.51 0.73 -10.96
N LYS A 84 -10.18 1.50 -12.00
CA LYS A 84 -9.90 0.96 -13.33
C LYS A 84 -8.84 -0.12 -13.31
N HIS A 85 -7.73 0.07 -12.58
CA HIS A 85 -6.68 -0.95 -12.46
C HIS A 85 -7.18 -2.23 -11.75
N GLN A 86 -8.14 -2.13 -10.85
CA GLN A 86 -8.74 -3.31 -10.20
C GLN A 86 -9.58 -4.11 -11.20
N ILE A 87 -10.38 -3.44 -12.00
CA ILE A 87 -11.18 -4.08 -13.05
C ILE A 87 -10.28 -4.78 -14.08
N GLU A 88 -9.25 -4.09 -14.59
CA GLU A 88 -8.29 -4.66 -15.54
C GLU A 88 -7.59 -5.92 -14.98
N ALA A 89 -7.22 -5.90 -13.70
CA ALA A 89 -6.60 -7.04 -13.03
C ALA A 89 -7.56 -8.22 -12.88
N ILE A 90 -8.78 -7.95 -12.41
CA ILE A 90 -9.81 -8.98 -12.25
C ILE A 90 -10.16 -9.60 -13.61
N GLU A 91 -10.32 -8.80 -14.66
CA GLU A 91 -10.59 -9.30 -16.03
C GLU A 91 -9.45 -10.18 -16.56
N ASN A 92 -8.18 -9.85 -16.30
CA ASN A 92 -7.08 -10.76 -16.64
C ASN A 92 -7.19 -12.07 -15.86
N GLY A 93 -7.40 -11.98 -14.54
CA GLY A 93 -7.43 -13.16 -13.67
C GLY A 93 -8.59 -14.12 -13.94
N ILE A 94 -9.79 -13.63 -14.24
CA ILE A 94 -10.96 -14.48 -14.58
C ILE A 94 -10.81 -15.16 -15.95
N ASN A 95 -9.93 -14.65 -16.81
CA ASN A 95 -9.55 -15.27 -18.07
C ASN A 95 -8.31 -16.18 -17.94
N ASP A 96 -7.96 -16.59 -16.71
CA ASP A 96 -6.80 -17.43 -16.37
C ASP A 96 -5.45 -16.84 -16.88
N LYS A 97 -5.38 -15.51 -17.03
CA LYS A 97 -4.14 -14.80 -17.39
C LYS A 97 -3.44 -14.28 -16.13
N GLY A 98 -2.16 -14.57 -16.00
CA GLY A 98 -1.32 -13.97 -14.97
C GLY A 98 -1.22 -12.46 -15.16
N PHE A 99 -1.04 -11.72 -14.07
CA PHE A 99 -0.89 -10.26 -14.12
C PHE A 99 -0.03 -9.74 -12.97
N ILE A 100 0.51 -8.54 -13.17
CA ILE A 100 1.27 -7.81 -12.15
C ILE A 100 0.59 -6.46 -11.91
N VAL A 101 0.18 -6.20 -10.68
CA VAL A 101 -0.37 -4.88 -10.30
C VAL A 101 0.72 -4.02 -9.71
N THR A 102 1.01 -2.91 -10.37
CA THR A 102 1.99 -1.91 -9.92
C THR A 102 1.28 -0.64 -9.51
N SER A 103 1.03 -0.51 -8.22
CA SER A 103 0.33 0.66 -7.69
C SER A 103 0.82 0.98 -6.27
N GLY A 104 0.66 2.23 -5.85
CA GLY A 104 1.04 2.68 -4.52
C GLY A 104 0.26 1.96 -3.40
N THR A 105 0.69 2.18 -2.16
CA THR A 105 0.00 1.65 -0.97
C THR A 105 -1.41 2.22 -0.86
N GLY A 106 -2.36 1.38 -0.43
CA GLY A 106 -3.77 1.78 -0.25
C GLY A 106 -4.59 1.82 -1.54
N SER A 107 -4.08 1.29 -2.66
CA SER A 107 -4.81 1.19 -3.94
C SER A 107 -5.74 -0.02 -4.04
N GLY A 108 -5.79 -0.85 -2.99
CA GLY A 108 -6.61 -2.06 -2.99
C GLY A 108 -6.07 -3.18 -3.89
N LYS A 109 -4.74 -3.36 -3.93
CA LYS A 109 -4.09 -4.45 -4.70
C LYS A 109 -4.60 -5.83 -4.31
N SER A 110 -4.77 -6.09 -3.01
CA SER A 110 -5.23 -7.39 -2.50
C SER A 110 -6.60 -7.79 -3.06
N LEU A 111 -7.49 -6.83 -3.24
CA LEU A 111 -8.81 -7.09 -3.82
C LEU A 111 -8.72 -7.72 -5.21
N THR A 112 -7.72 -7.36 -6.02
CA THR A 112 -7.59 -7.83 -7.40
C THR A 112 -7.41 -9.34 -7.49
N PHE A 113 -6.48 -9.88 -6.70
CA PHE A 113 -6.25 -11.32 -6.71
C PHE A 113 -7.26 -12.08 -5.85
N LEU A 114 -7.76 -11.50 -4.75
CA LEU A 114 -8.80 -12.15 -3.94
C LEU A 114 -10.12 -12.29 -4.73
N ALA A 115 -10.56 -11.24 -5.45
CA ALA A 115 -11.75 -11.31 -6.29
C ALA A 115 -11.62 -12.39 -7.36
N THR A 116 -10.44 -12.49 -7.99
CA THR A 116 -10.13 -13.51 -8.98
C THR A 116 -10.22 -14.93 -8.39
N ILE A 117 -9.56 -15.15 -7.23
CA ILE A 117 -9.54 -16.45 -6.55
C ILE A 117 -10.94 -16.82 -6.07
N PHE A 118 -11.66 -15.91 -5.41
CA PHE A 118 -13.02 -16.15 -4.94
C PHE A 118 -13.94 -16.50 -6.09
N ASN A 119 -13.87 -15.77 -7.20
CA ASN A 119 -14.68 -16.07 -8.37
C ASN A 119 -14.45 -17.49 -8.91
N LYS A 120 -13.21 -17.95 -9.01
CA LYS A 120 -12.88 -19.31 -9.44
C LYS A 120 -13.42 -20.35 -8.44
N LEU A 121 -13.23 -20.10 -7.14
CA LEU A 121 -13.64 -21.03 -6.10
C LEU A 121 -15.17 -21.15 -5.97
N PHE A 122 -15.91 -20.05 -6.10
CA PHE A 122 -17.36 -20.07 -6.10
C PHE A 122 -17.93 -20.79 -7.34
N ARG A 123 -17.26 -20.68 -8.50
CA ARG A 123 -17.68 -21.37 -9.72
C ARG A 123 -17.58 -22.90 -9.65
N TYR A 124 -16.77 -23.45 -8.75
CA TYR A 124 -16.74 -24.89 -8.50
C TYR A 124 -18.04 -25.39 -7.84
N GLY A 125 -18.71 -24.56 -7.05
CA GLY A 125 -19.92 -24.95 -6.34
C GLY A 125 -19.71 -26.18 -5.45
N GLN A 126 -20.58 -27.17 -5.58
CA GLN A 126 -20.52 -28.43 -4.84
C GLN A 126 -19.42 -29.39 -5.36
N ASP A 127 -19.02 -29.22 -6.61
CA ASP A 127 -17.98 -30.07 -7.26
C ASP A 127 -16.56 -29.60 -6.95
N LYS A 128 -16.39 -28.74 -5.94
CA LYS A 128 -15.08 -28.21 -5.55
C LYS A 128 -14.15 -29.34 -5.08
N PRO A 129 -13.03 -29.59 -5.80
CA PRO A 129 -12.12 -30.65 -5.41
C PRO A 129 -11.47 -30.33 -4.05
N SER A 130 -11.15 -31.34 -3.25
CA SER A 130 -10.39 -31.15 -2.01
C SER A 130 -8.93 -30.79 -2.33
N GLY A 131 -8.32 -29.93 -1.53
CA GLY A 131 -6.93 -29.55 -1.66
C GLY A 131 -6.72 -28.06 -1.89
N VAL A 132 -5.46 -27.60 -1.94
CA VAL A 132 -5.06 -26.21 -2.02
C VAL A 132 -5.16 -25.69 -3.45
N LYS A 133 -5.94 -24.62 -3.66
CA LYS A 133 -6.16 -23.95 -4.96
C LYS A 133 -5.39 -22.67 -5.12
N ALA A 134 -5.05 -22.00 -4.03
CA ALA A 134 -4.28 -20.77 -4.08
C ALA A 134 -3.25 -20.69 -2.96
N ILE A 135 -2.07 -20.19 -3.29
CA ILE A 135 -1.02 -19.86 -2.33
C ILE A 135 -0.71 -18.38 -2.45
N LEU A 136 -0.83 -17.68 -1.33
CA LEU A 136 -0.52 -16.26 -1.20
C LEU A 136 0.78 -16.11 -0.41
N VAL A 137 1.80 -15.55 -1.05
CA VAL A 137 3.15 -15.42 -0.49
C VAL A 137 3.45 -13.98 -0.16
N TYR A 138 3.76 -13.73 1.11
CA TYR A 138 4.06 -12.40 1.65
C TYR A 138 5.49 -12.31 2.15
N PRO A 139 6.14 -11.12 2.07
CA PRO A 139 7.51 -10.97 2.55
C PRO A 139 7.63 -11.01 4.08
N MET A 140 6.55 -10.71 4.81
CA MET A 140 6.55 -10.62 6.28
C MET A 140 5.28 -11.22 6.89
N ASN A 141 5.42 -11.84 8.08
CA ASN A 141 4.28 -12.44 8.79
C ASN A 141 3.20 -11.41 9.21
N ALA A 142 3.58 -10.16 9.48
CA ALA A 142 2.61 -9.10 9.79
C ALA A 142 1.61 -8.87 8.65
N LEU A 143 2.06 -8.95 7.40
CA LEU A 143 1.19 -8.85 6.23
C LEU A 143 0.27 -10.06 6.09
N ILE A 144 0.75 -11.26 6.46
CA ILE A 144 -0.06 -12.48 6.47
C ILE A 144 -1.23 -12.31 7.45
N ASN A 145 -0.98 -11.81 8.66
CA ASN A 145 -2.01 -11.58 9.67
C ASN A 145 -3.05 -10.57 9.18
N SER A 146 -2.60 -9.44 8.64
CA SER A 146 -3.49 -8.41 8.09
C SER A 146 -4.35 -8.94 6.93
N GLN A 147 -3.78 -9.79 6.09
CA GLN A 147 -4.49 -10.36 4.95
C GLN A 147 -5.51 -11.43 5.38
N GLU A 148 -5.19 -12.22 6.39
CA GLU A 148 -6.16 -13.16 6.98
C GLU A 148 -7.37 -12.41 7.55
N GLU A 149 -7.14 -11.31 8.26
CA GLU A 149 -8.22 -10.45 8.75
C GLU A 149 -9.07 -9.87 7.61
N GLU A 150 -8.45 -9.50 6.49
CA GLU A 150 -9.18 -9.02 5.33
C GLU A 150 -10.08 -10.11 4.73
N ILE A 151 -9.57 -11.34 4.60
CA ILE A 151 -10.39 -12.48 4.13
C ILE A 151 -11.53 -12.77 5.10
N LYS A 152 -11.29 -12.69 6.42
CA LYS A 152 -12.35 -12.84 7.45
C LYS A 152 -13.46 -11.80 7.28
N LYS A 153 -13.12 -10.54 6.96
CA LYS A 153 -14.12 -9.49 6.69
C LYS A 153 -14.97 -9.84 5.46
N TYR A 154 -14.39 -10.39 4.41
CA TYR A 154 -15.14 -10.87 3.25
C TYR A 154 -16.06 -12.03 3.60
N ALA A 155 -15.60 -12.98 4.42
CA ALA A 155 -16.44 -14.09 4.90
C ALA A 155 -17.61 -13.58 5.76
N ILE A 156 -17.37 -12.57 6.61
CA ILE A 156 -18.43 -11.89 7.38
C ILE A 156 -19.44 -11.23 6.45
N ASN A 157 -19.01 -10.51 5.42
CA ASN A 157 -19.92 -9.89 4.45
C ASN A 157 -20.81 -10.93 3.76
N TYR A 158 -20.21 -12.05 3.34
CA TYR A 158 -20.95 -13.16 2.73
C TYR A 158 -22.02 -13.71 3.68
N LEU A 159 -21.68 -14.02 4.92
CA LEU A 159 -22.62 -14.59 5.88
C LEU A 159 -23.71 -13.59 6.29
N LYS A 160 -23.39 -12.31 6.42
CA LYS A 160 -24.35 -11.26 6.72
C LYS A 160 -25.43 -11.12 5.65
N SER A 161 -25.14 -11.43 4.40
CA SER A 161 -26.12 -11.33 3.31
C SER A 161 -27.32 -12.28 3.48
N PHE A 162 -27.23 -13.28 4.36
CA PHE A 162 -28.31 -14.20 4.69
C PHE A 162 -29.13 -13.79 5.92
N LEU A 163 -28.82 -12.64 6.54
CA LEU A 163 -29.48 -12.13 7.72
C LEU A 163 -30.02 -10.71 7.47
N PRO A 164 -31.09 -10.30 8.19
CA PRO A 164 -31.49 -8.90 8.20
C PRO A 164 -30.38 -7.97 8.69
N GLU A 165 -30.41 -6.71 8.23
CA GLU A 165 -29.48 -5.69 8.72
C GLU A 165 -29.51 -5.58 10.24
N ASN A 166 -28.36 -5.33 10.86
CA ASN A 166 -28.18 -5.20 12.30
C ASN A 166 -28.50 -6.46 13.15
N SER A 167 -28.51 -7.63 12.56
CA SER A 167 -28.74 -8.89 13.27
C SER A 167 -27.66 -9.25 14.30
N ILE A 168 -26.48 -8.63 14.23
CA ILE A 168 -25.33 -8.86 15.11
C ILE A 168 -24.69 -7.54 15.51
N SER A 169 -24.41 -7.38 16.80
CA SER A 169 -23.54 -6.31 17.29
C SER A 169 -22.09 -6.72 17.10
N GLU A 170 -21.30 -5.86 16.47
CA GLU A 170 -19.84 -6.06 16.27
C GLU A 170 -19.00 -5.39 17.36
N GLU A 171 -19.62 -4.59 18.22
CA GLU A 171 -18.92 -3.86 19.28
C GLU A 171 -18.18 -4.81 20.22
N ASN A 172 -16.90 -4.53 20.42
CA ASN A 172 -16.00 -5.26 21.31
C ASN A 172 -15.81 -6.77 20.98
N LYS A 173 -16.12 -7.23 19.75
CA LYS A 173 -15.91 -8.60 19.30
C LYS A 173 -14.72 -8.73 18.36
N THR A 174 -14.00 -9.85 18.46
CA THR A 174 -13.00 -10.22 17.45
C THR A 174 -13.68 -10.72 16.18
N LEU A 175 -12.96 -10.66 15.02
CA LEU A 175 -13.49 -11.18 13.76
C LEU A 175 -13.86 -12.68 13.84
N ASP A 176 -13.10 -13.46 14.60
CA ASP A 176 -13.38 -14.89 14.81
C ASP A 176 -14.69 -15.11 15.58
N ASN A 177 -14.95 -14.31 16.61
CA ASN A 177 -16.20 -14.38 17.36
C ASN A 177 -17.40 -13.95 16.51
N ILE A 178 -17.24 -12.93 15.67
CA ILE A 178 -18.29 -12.49 14.74
C ILE A 178 -18.58 -13.58 13.70
N LEU A 179 -17.55 -14.20 13.12
CA LEU A 179 -17.70 -15.31 12.18
C LEU A 179 -18.44 -16.48 12.81
N PHE A 180 -17.99 -16.91 14.00
CA PHE A 180 -18.64 -18.01 14.72
C PHE A 180 -20.12 -17.73 14.98
N GLU A 181 -20.47 -16.54 15.47
CA GLU A 181 -21.87 -16.16 15.72
C GLU A 181 -22.71 -16.14 14.44
N LEU A 182 -22.14 -15.64 13.33
CA LEU A 182 -22.79 -15.63 12.02
C LEU A 182 -23.03 -17.05 11.50
N GLU A 183 -22.05 -17.94 11.63
CA GLU A 183 -22.21 -19.36 11.26
C GLU A 183 -23.32 -20.03 12.03
N GLN A 184 -23.44 -19.78 13.34
CA GLN A 184 -24.52 -20.31 14.18
C GLN A 184 -25.89 -19.76 13.77
N LYS A 185 -25.99 -18.44 13.56
CA LYS A 185 -27.27 -17.80 13.20
C LYS A 185 -27.76 -18.14 11.80
N THR A 186 -26.84 -18.25 10.83
CA THR A 186 -27.19 -18.59 9.45
C THR A 186 -27.30 -20.08 9.18
N ASN A 187 -26.77 -20.93 10.08
CA ASN A 187 -26.51 -22.33 9.84
C ASN A 187 -25.74 -22.59 8.53
N ARG A 188 -24.82 -21.69 8.20
CA ARG A 188 -23.99 -21.72 6.99
C ARG A 188 -22.54 -21.43 7.36
N ARG A 189 -21.63 -21.93 6.53
CA ARG A 189 -20.22 -21.60 6.59
C ARG A 189 -19.81 -20.84 5.34
N PHE A 190 -18.78 -20.03 5.45
CA PHE A 190 -18.17 -19.46 4.26
C PHE A 190 -17.61 -20.59 3.39
N PRO A 191 -18.00 -20.67 2.10
CA PRO A 191 -17.66 -21.83 1.26
C PRO A 191 -16.17 -21.98 0.94
N ILE A 192 -15.39 -20.92 1.16
CA ILE A 192 -13.94 -20.87 0.87
C ILE A 192 -13.19 -20.99 2.18
N THR A 193 -12.36 -22.03 2.30
CA THR A 193 -11.53 -22.25 3.48
C THR A 193 -10.13 -21.65 3.26
N PHE A 194 -9.57 -21.07 4.32
CA PHE A 194 -8.26 -20.44 4.28
C PHE A 194 -7.51 -20.62 5.58
N ALA A 195 -6.19 -20.65 5.51
CA ALA A 195 -5.36 -20.78 6.70
C ALA A 195 -3.98 -20.13 6.49
N GLN A 196 -3.43 -19.62 7.59
CA GLN A 196 -2.01 -19.30 7.65
C GLN A 196 -1.18 -20.58 7.78
N TYR A 197 -0.07 -20.64 7.05
CA TYR A 197 0.91 -21.70 7.18
C TYR A 197 2.31 -21.10 7.27
N THR A 198 2.75 -20.86 8.50
CA THR A 198 4.02 -20.21 8.85
C THR A 198 4.72 -20.99 9.97
N GLY A 199 5.96 -20.63 10.26
CA GLY A 199 6.66 -21.20 11.40
C GLY A 199 6.03 -20.95 12.78
N GLN A 200 5.06 -20.01 12.86
CA GLN A 200 4.35 -19.67 14.10
C GLN A 200 3.10 -20.52 14.34
N VAL A 201 2.68 -21.31 13.35
CA VAL A 201 1.49 -22.18 13.49
C VAL A 201 1.84 -23.38 14.39
N ASN A 202 1.01 -23.61 15.42
CA ASN A 202 1.20 -24.69 16.36
C ASN A 202 0.84 -26.07 15.74
N ASP A 203 1.29 -27.15 16.38
CA ASP A 203 1.17 -28.51 15.86
C ASP A 203 -0.29 -28.99 15.79
N GLU A 204 -1.19 -28.52 16.68
CA GLU A 204 -2.60 -28.89 16.65
C GLU A 204 -3.29 -28.33 15.40
N LYS A 205 -3.06 -27.05 15.10
CA LYS A 205 -3.57 -26.44 13.87
C LYS A 205 -2.99 -27.10 12.62
N ARG A 206 -1.69 -27.45 12.63
CA ARG A 206 -1.08 -28.18 11.51
C ARG A 206 -1.75 -29.53 11.28
N LYS A 207 -2.00 -30.32 12.32
CA LYS A 207 -2.72 -31.61 12.21
C LYS A 207 -4.13 -31.42 11.66
N ALA A 208 -4.85 -30.40 12.08
CA ALA A 208 -6.17 -30.10 11.56
C ALA A 208 -6.14 -29.80 10.04
N LEU A 209 -5.13 -29.07 9.57
CA LEU A 209 -4.95 -28.76 8.14
C LEU A 209 -4.58 -29.98 7.30
N VAL A 210 -3.87 -30.97 7.88
CA VAL A 210 -3.59 -32.24 7.20
C VAL A 210 -4.87 -32.98 6.85
N ASN A 211 -5.82 -33.05 7.80
CA ASN A 211 -7.08 -33.73 7.61
C ASN A 211 -8.07 -33.00 6.68
N ASN A 212 -8.00 -31.66 6.70
CA ASN A 212 -8.87 -30.79 5.89
C ASN A 212 -8.02 -29.69 5.24
N PRO A 213 -7.34 -29.95 4.11
CA PRO A 213 -6.55 -28.95 3.42
C PRO A 213 -7.40 -27.76 3.01
N PRO A 214 -6.99 -26.51 3.33
CA PRO A 214 -7.75 -25.32 2.99
C PRO A 214 -7.62 -25.01 1.49
N ASP A 215 -8.58 -24.24 0.97
CA ASP A 215 -8.55 -23.75 -0.41
C ASP A 215 -7.41 -22.74 -0.63
N ILE A 216 -7.17 -21.88 0.36
CA ILE A 216 -6.18 -20.79 0.30
C ILE A 216 -5.19 -20.94 1.44
N ILE A 217 -3.90 -20.94 1.10
CA ILE A 217 -2.80 -20.89 2.05
C ILE A 217 -2.14 -19.49 2.00
N LEU A 218 -2.00 -18.87 3.18
CA LEU A 218 -1.23 -17.65 3.35
C LEU A 218 0.11 -18.01 4.01
N THR A 219 1.22 -17.66 3.37
CA THR A 219 2.55 -18.07 3.81
C THR A 219 3.63 -17.06 3.45
N ASN A 220 4.87 -17.32 3.85
CA ASN A 220 6.04 -16.59 3.37
C ASN A 220 6.92 -17.50 2.49
N TYR A 221 7.85 -16.90 1.73
CA TYR A 221 8.67 -17.67 0.78
C TYR A 221 9.56 -18.71 1.47
N MET A 222 10.06 -18.43 2.69
CA MET A 222 10.88 -19.39 3.45
C MET A 222 10.07 -20.63 3.83
N MET A 223 8.85 -20.44 4.29
CA MET A 223 7.95 -21.55 4.61
C MET A 223 7.55 -22.32 3.35
N LEU A 224 7.33 -21.63 2.23
CA LEU A 224 7.03 -22.27 0.95
C LEU A 224 8.20 -23.14 0.46
N GLU A 225 9.45 -22.70 0.64
CA GLU A 225 10.65 -23.50 0.40
C GLU A 225 10.67 -24.76 1.28
N LEU A 226 10.33 -24.63 2.56
CA LEU A 226 10.24 -25.77 3.48
C LEU A 226 9.12 -26.74 3.09
N ILE A 227 7.98 -26.25 2.62
CA ILE A 227 6.88 -27.07 2.08
C ILE A 227 7.38 -27.92 0.91
N MET A 228 8.21 -27.35 0.03
CA MET A 228 8.72 -28.05 -1.14
C MET A 228 9.85 -29.05 -0.85
N THR A 229 10.48 -28.97 0.32
CA THR A 229 11.68 -29.78 0.65
C THR A 229 11.49 -30.76 1.79
N ARG A 230 10.68 -30.43 2.81
CA ARG A 230 10.52 -31.25 4.02
C ARG A 230 9.53 -32.40 3.82
N GLN A 231 9.88 -33.60 4.33
CA GLN A 231 8.99 -34.75 4.29
C GLN A 231 7.73 -34.56 5.15
N SER A 232 7.84 -33.86 6.28
CA SER A 232 6.68 -33.51 7.12
C SER A 232 5.60 -32.70 6.40
N GLU A 233 5.97 -31.99 5.33
CA GLU A 233 5.10 -31.14 4.52
C GLU A 233 4.59 -31.83 3.23
N ALA A 234 4.85 -33.15 3.07
CA ALA A 234 4.49 -33.89 1.87
C ALA A 234 2.97 -33.83 1.60
N TRP A 235 2.15 -33.86 2.64
CA TRP A 235 0.69 -33.75 2.53
C TRP A 235 0.25 -32.48 1.80
N LEU A 236 0.92 -31.34 2.06
CA LEU A 236 0.59 -30.08 1.44
C LEU A 236 1.03 -30.05 -0.03
N ARG A 237 2.21 -30.61 -0.34
CA ARG A 237 2.64 -30.78 -1.74
C ARG A 237 1.68 -31.64 -2.56
N GLU A 238 1.23 -32.77 -2.00
CA GLU A 238 0.25 -33.65 -2.66
C GLU A 238 -1.10 -32.94 -2.80
N SER A 239 -1.52 -32.18 -1.79
CA SER A 239 -2.73 -31.35 -1.83
C SER A 239 -2.73 -30.30 -2.95
N MET A 240 -1.55 -29.78 -3.33
CA MET A 240 -1.38 -28.80 -4.39
C MET A 240 -1.35 -29.43 -5.79
N LYS A 241 -0.85 -30.66 -5.92
CA LYS A 241 -0.39 -31.28 -7.17
C LYS A 241 -1.37 -31.20 -8.34
N GLY A 242 -2.64 -31.51 -8.11
CA GLY A 242 -3.70 -31.43 -9.12
C GLY A 242 -4.70 -30.32 -8.91
N ASN A 243 -4.50 -29.45 -7.89
CA ASN A 243 -5.50 -28.49 -7.45
C ASN A 243 -5.05 -27.04 -7.53
N LEU A 244 -3.72 -26.76 -7.50
CA LEU A 244 -3.21 -25.40 -7.44
C LEU A 244 -3.52 -24.64 -8.74
N ASN A 245 -4.33 -23.58 -8.64
CA ASN A 245 -4.70 -22.69 -9.75
C ASN A 245 -3.95 -21.36 -9.68
N TYR A 246 -3.68 -20.85 -8.47
CA TYR A 246 -3.12 -19.52 -8.30
C TYR A 246 -1.91 -19.53 -7.40
N LEU A 247 -0.87 -18.83 -7.83
CA LEU A 247 0.33 -18.54 -7.06
C LEU A 247 0.53 -17.03 -7.04
N VAL A 248 0.32 -16.41 -5.88
CA VAL A 248 0.38 -14.95 -5.71
C VAL A 248 1.61 -14.59 -4.90
N PHE A 249 2.40 -13.65 -5.39
CA PHE A 249 3.51 -13.04 -4.66
C PHE A 249 3.24 -11.57 -4.43
N ASP A 250 3.05 -11.21 -3.17
CA ASP A 250 2.87 -9.82 -2.77
C ASP A 250 4.23 -9.12 -2.63
N GLU A 251 4.28 -7.82 -2.93
CA GLU A 251 5.45 -6.97 -2.86
C GLU A 251 6.69 -7.54 -3.61
N LEU A 252 6.51 -7.89 -4.90
CA LEU A 252 7.55 -8.48 -5.76
C LEU A 252 8.88 -7.72 -5.74
N HIS A 253 8.84 -6.41 -5.52
CA HIS A 253 10.04 -5.58 -5.46
C HIS A 253 10.97 -5.91 -4.27
N THR A 254 10.49 -6.66 -3.28
CA THR A 254 11.30 -7.14 -2.14
C THR A 254 12.20 -8.32 -2.52
N TYR A 255 11.82 -9.08 -3.55
CA TYR A 255 12.57 -10.25 -4.00
C TYR A 255 13.62 -9.86 -5.05
N ARG A 256 14.78 -9.37 -4.59
CA ARG A 256 15.89 -8.90 -5.43
C ARG A 256 17.17 -9.64 -5.15
N GLY A 257 18.14 -9.58 -6.08
CA GLY A 257 19.45 -10.22 -5.95
C GLY A 257 19.33 -11.73 -5.71
N ARG A 258 20.09 -12.23 -4.74
CA ARG A 258 20.11 -13.67 -4.40
C ARG A 258 18.74 -14.21 -4.02
N GLN A 259 18.01 -13.48 -3.18
CA GLN A 259 16.66 -13.88 -2.77
C GLN A 259 15.69 -13.96 -3.97
N GLY A 260 15.80 -13.05 -4.93
CA GLY A 260 15.00 -13.12 -6.16
C GLY A 260 15.30 -14.37 -6.98
N SER A 261 16.56 -14.77 -7.05
CA SER A 261 16.96 -16.01 -7.73
C SER A 261 16.41 -17.26 -7.00
N ASP A 262 16.51 -17.30 -5.68
CA ASP A 262 15.99 -18.41 -4.86
C ASP A 262 14.46 -18.55 -5.04
N VAL A 263 13.71 -17.44 -4.97
CA VAL A 263 12.26 -17.41 -5.22
C VAL A 263 11.93 -17.88 -6.64
N SER A 264 12.71 -17.45 -7.62
CA SER A 264 12.51 -17.84 -9.02
C SER A 264 12.69 -19.35 -9.23
N MET A 265 13.69 -19.97 -8.57
CA MET A 265 13.89 -21.42 -8.60
C MET A 265 12.80 -22.18 -7.84
N LEU A 266 12.34 -21.64 -6.72
CA LEU A 266 11.21 -22.19 -5.97
C LEU A 266 9.93 -22.23 -6.82
N ILE A 267 9.60 -21.13 -7.51
CA ILE A 267 8.43 -21.06 -8.40
C ILE A 267 8.53 -22.12 -9.53
N ARG A 268 9.70 -22.28 -10.15
CA ARG A 268 9.90 -23.31 -11.19
C ARG A 268 9.70 -24.72 -10.64
N ARG A 269 10.15 -24.96 -9.42
CA ARG A 269 9.96 -26.25 -8.73
C ARG A 269 8.47 -26.52 -8.50
N ILE A 270 7.71 -25.51 -8.05
CA ILE A 270 6.26 -25.60 -7.88
C ILE A 270 5.56 -25.86 -9.21
N ASN A 271 5.91 -25.11 -10.27
CA ASN A 271 5.35 -25.30 -11.60
C ASN A 271 5.62 -26.70 -12.16
N SER A 272 6.81 -27.26 -11.87
CA SER A 272 7.15 -28.63 -12.30
C SER A 272 6.45 -29.72 -11.48
N TRP A 273 6.11 -29.42 -10.23
CA TRP A 273 5.41 -30.35 -9.34
C TRP A 273 3.91 -30.43 -9.65
N CYS A 274 3.29 -29.30 -9.94
CA CYS A 274 1.85 -29.22 -10.18
C CYS A 274 1.50 -29.68 -11.60
N GLN A 275 0.35 -30.35 -11.71
CA GLN A 275 -0.17 -30.85 -12.98
C GLN A 275 -0.98 -29.79 -13.75
N ASN A 276 -1.53 -28.83 -13.04
CA ASN A 276 -2.32 -27.74 -13.60
C ASN A 276 -1.44 -26.60 -14.08
N GLU A 277 -1.93 -25.86 -15.04
CA GLU A 277 -1.35 -24.57 -15.36
C GLU A 277 -1.69 -23.56 -14.27
N ILE A 278 -0.65 -23.04 -13.60
CA ILE A 278 -0.80 -22.12 -12.48
C ILE A 278 -0.85 -20.70 -13.00
N VAL A 279 -1.86 -19.94 -12.63
CA VAL A 279 -1.94 -18.50 -12.86
C VAL A 279 -1.05 -17.78 -11.86
N CYS A 280 0.03 -17.15 -12.34
CA CYS A 280 0.97 -16.41 -11.53
C CYS A 280 0.54 -14.95 -11.43
N ILE A 281 0.40 -14.45 -10.21
CA ILE A 281 -0.02 -13.07 -9.93
C ILE A 281 1.03 -12.41 -9.04
N GLY A 282 1.32 -11.15 -9.34
CA GLY A 282 2.22 -10.36 -8.51
C GLY A 282 1.67 -9.00 -8.19
N THR A 283 2.02 -8.47 -7.02
CA THR A 283 1.81 -7.06 -6.71
C THR A 283 3.14 -6.39 -6.43
N SER A 284 3.24 -5.11 -6.67
CA SER A 284 4.42 -4.33 -6.34
C SER A 284 4.07 -2.86 -6.11
N ALA A 285 4.82 -2.18 -5.25
CA ALA A 285 5.01 -0.75 -5.41
C ALA A 285 5.77 -0.49 -6.73
N THR A 286 5.90 0.75 -7.17
CA THR A 286 6.58 1.11 -8.42
C THR A 286 7.93 0.40 -8.59
N MET A 287 8.08 -0.46 -9.63
CA MET A 287 9.30 -1.23 -9.90
C MET A 287 10.29 -0.50 -10.84
N SER A 288 9.86 0.50 -11.58
CA SER A 288 10.70 1.28 -12.50
C SER A 288 10.34 2.76 -12.42
N SER A 289 11.36 3.61 -12.27
CA SER A 289 11.22 5.07 -12.18
C SER A 289 11.56 5.81 -13.47
N GLU A 290 12.24 5.17 -14.42
CA GLU A 290 12.77 5.80 -15.64
C GLU A 290 12.16 5.22 -16.91
N GLY A 291 11.97 6.08 -17.91
CA GLY A 291 11.45 5.72 -19.23
C GLY A 291 9.97 6.07 -19.45
N SER A 292 9.49 5.84 -20.67
CA SER A 292 8.08 6.00 -21.04
C SER A 292 7.19 4.98 -20.30
N PRO A 293 5.88 5.22 -20.19
CA PRO A 293 4.95 4.28 -19.54
C PRO A 293 5.01 2.86 -20.16
N ILE A 294 5.21 2.76 -21.45
CA ILE A 294 5.32 1.48 -22.17
C ILE A 294 6.64 0.79 -21.81
N GLN A 295 7.77 1.50 -21.86
CA GLN A 295 9.08 0.95 -21.50
C GLN A 295 9.13 0.46 -20.05
N LYS A 296 8.48 1.19 -19.13
CA LYS A 296 8.34 0.75 -17.74
C LYS A 296 7.60 -0.59 -17.63
N LYS A 297 6.46 -0.72 -18.35
CA LYS A 297 5.68 -1.97 -18.38
C LYS A 297 6.47 -3.12 -18.98
N GLU A 298 7.18 -2.91 -20.07
CA GLU A 298 8.03 -3.92 -20.71
C GLU A 298 9.14 -4.41 -19.77
N LYS A 299 9.83 -3.49 -19.08
CA LYS A 299 10.86 -3.83 -18.11
C LYS A 299 10.31 -4.64 -16.93
N ILE A 300 9.11 -4.28 -16.44
CA ILE A 300 8.44 -5.02 -15.37
C ILE A 300 8.02 -6.41 -15.88
N ALA A 301 7.51 -6.52 -17.10
CA ALA A 301 7.13 -7.78 -17.71
C ALA A 301 8.34 -8.71 -17.88
N GLU A 302 9.49 -8.19 -18.27
CA GLU A 302 10.75 -8.95 -18.34
C GLU A 302 11.16 -9.50 -16.96
N VAL A 303 11.12 -8.64 -15.92
CA VAL A 303 11.45 -9.06 -14.55
C VAL A 303 10.46 -10.11 -14.05
N ALA A 304 9.16 -9.89 -14.25
CA ALA A 304 8.12 -10.85 -13.89
C ALA A 304 8.31 -12.20 -14.61
N SER A 305 8.63 -12.17 -15.90
CA SER A 305 8.92 -13.38 -16.67
C SER A 305 10.09 -14.16 -16.11
N LYS A 306 11.16 -13.47 -15.69
CA LYS A 306 12.32 -14.09 -15.03
C LYS A 306 11.96 -14.72 -13.68
N ILE A 307 11.16 -14.01 -12.87
CA ILE A 307 10.76 -14.49 -11.54
C ILE A 307 9.83 -15.70 -11.67
N PHE A 308 8.76 -15.60 -12.44
CA PHE A 308 7.73 -16.63 -12.52
C PHE A 308 8.07 -17.78 -13.47
N GLY A 309 9.09 -17.62 -14.33
CA GLY A 309 9.46 -18.62 -15.34
C GLY A 309 8.40 -18.82 -16.41
N LYS A 310 7.56 -17.82 -16.64
CA LYS A 310 6.49 -17.76 -17.65
C LYS A 310 6.56 -16.42 -18.39
N SER A 311 6.11 -16.38 -19.63
CA SER A 311 6.10 -15.15 -20.41
C SER A 311 5.03 -14.18 -19.87
N PHE A 312 5.45 -12.98 -19.54
CA PHE A 312 4.58 -11.84 -19.25
C PHE A 312 4.77 -10.78 -20.34
N HIS A 313 3.69 -10.13 -20.73
CA HIS A 313 3.68 -9.05 -21.72
C HIS A 313 3.23 -7.74 -21.07
N ALA A 314 3.50 -6.60 -21.72
CA ALA A 314 3.19 -5.27 -21.20
C ALA A 314 1.70 -5.06 -20.85
N ASN A 315 0.78 -5.73 -21.55
CA ASN A 315 -0.67 -5.69 -21.30
C ASN A 315 -1.10 -6.44 -20.02
N GLN A 316 -0.23 -7.28 -19.47
CA GLN A 316 -0.43 -7.97 -18.18
C GLN A 316 0.14 -7.16 -17.01
N ILE A 317 0.83 -6.06 -17.30
CA ILE A 317 1.34 -5.13 -16.29
C ILE A 317 0.34 -3.99 -16.13
N ILE A 318 -0.31 -4.00 -14.98
CA ILE A 318 -1.42 -3.10 -14.67
C ILE A 318 -0.90 -2.01 -13.74
N GLY A 319 -0.86 -0.79 -14.26
CA GLY A 319 -0.43 0.39 -13.52
C GLY A 319 -1.60 1.17 -12.92
N GLU A 320 -1.28 2.24 -12.22
CA GLU A 320 -2.27 3.18 -11.70
C GLU A 320 -2.93 3.97 -12.82
N HIS A 321 -4.22 4.23 -12.66
CA HIS A 321 -4.94 5.22 -13.45
C HIS A 321 -5.31 6.37 -12.51
N LEU A 322 -4.50 7.41 -12.52
CA LEU A 322 -4.70 8.58 -11.66
C LEU A 322 -5.59 9.62 -12.34
N ILE A 323 -6.26 10.43 -11.52
CA ILE A 323 -7.06 11.57 -11.96
C ILE A 323 -6.70 12.79 -11.15
N THR A 324 -6.90 13.97 -11.73
CA THR A 324 -6.79 15.25 -11.02
C THR A 324 -8.01 15.46 -10.13
N CYS A 325 -7.82 16.17 -9.03
CA CYS A 325 -8.90 16.66 -8.19
C CYS A 325 -9.21 18.13 -8.48
N THR A 326 -8.36 18.84 -9.23
CA THR A 326 -8.55 20.21 -9.66
C THR A 326 -9.04 20.29 -11.11
N ASN A 327 -9.34 21.51 -11.58
CA ASN A 327 -9.75 21.75 -12.96
C ASN A 327 -8.63 21.52 -13.99
N GLY A 328 -7.39 21.34 -13.55
CA GLY A 328 -6.23 21.14 -14.42
C GLY A 328 -5.81 22.38 -15.20
N PHE A 329 -6.22 23.58 -14.74
CA PHE A 329 -5.83 24.82 -15.38
C PHE A 329 -4.37 25.19 -15.08
N THR A 330 -3.70 25.78 -16.06
CA THR A 330 -2.38 26.39 -15.90
C THR A 330 -2.52 27.88 -15.69
N PHE A 331 -1.75 28.44 -14.79
CA PHE A 331 -1.77 29.86 -14.43
C PHE A 331 -0.46 30.51 -14.76
N ASN A 332 -0.51 31.80 -15.13
CA ASN A 332 0.69 32.58 -15.39
C ASN A 332 1.37 33.04 -14.09
N LYS A 333 2.59 33.57 -14.23
CA LYS A 333 3.41 34.05 -13.10
C LYS A 333 2.66 35.09 -12.24
N SER A 334 1.98 36.06 -12.86
CA SER A 334 1.32 37.14 -12.14
C SER A 334 0.12 36.62 -11.31
N GLU A 335 -0.62 35.67 -11.82
CA GLU A 335 -1.72 35.03 -11.09
C GLU A 335 -1.23 34.27 -9.87
N LEU A 336 -0.11 33.54 -10.00
CA LEU A 336 0.51 32.83 -8.88
C LEU A 336 1.02 33.81 -7.82
N ILE A 337 1.68 34.91 -8.21
CA ILE A 337 2.14 35.94 -7.28
C ILE A 337 0.97 36.58 -6.53
N ASN A 338 -0.08 37.01 -7.23
CA ASN A 338 -1.27 37.60 -6.59
C ASN A 338 -1.87 36.64 -5.55
N THR A 339 -1.91 35.36 -5.86
CA THR A 339 -2.43 34.35 -4.94
C THR A 339 -1.54 34.17 -3.70
N ILE A 340 -0.20 34.24 -3.87
CA ILE A 340 0.74 34.19 -2.75
C ILE A 340 0.61 35.42 -1.86
N GLU A 341 0.38 36.60 -2.44
CA GLU A 341 0.19 37.85 -1.71
C GLU A 341 -1.09 37.85 -0.86
N GLN A 342 -2.20 37.41 -1.45
CA GLN A 342 -3.49 37.32 -0.78
C GLN A 342 -3.51 36.25 0.32
N GLY A 343 -2.72 35.19 0.18
CA GLY A 343 -2.75 34.02 1.08
C GLY A 343 -3.97 33.12 0.83
N ILE A 344 -4.19 32.16 1.70
CA ILE A 344 -5.26 31.15 1.58
C ILE A 344 -6.37 31.41 2.61
N ASP A 345 -7.60 31.53 2.15
CA ASP A 345 -8.78 31.45 3.03
C ASP A 345 -9.08 30.00 3.37
N LEU A 346 -8.84 29.64 4.62
CA LEU A 346 -9.06 28.27 5.12
C LEU A 346 -10.55 27.87 5.19
N ASN A 347 -11.47 28.83 5.09
CA ASN A 347 -12.92 28.59 5.12
C ASN A 347 -13.53 28.51 3.72
N ALA A 348 -12.75 28.73 2.68
CA ALA A 348 -13.21 28.67 1.30
C ALA A 348 -13.74 27.26 0.95
N ASN A 349 -14.68 27.20 0.02
CA ASN A 349 -15.40 25.98 -0.34
C ASN A 349 -14.62 25.08 -1.32
N GLU A 350 -15.22 23.93 -1.71
CA GLU A 350 -14.61 22.96 -2.63
C GLU A 350 -14.41 23.54 -4.03
N GLU A 351 -15.34 24.34 -4.54
CA GLU A 351 -15.26 24.91 -5.90
C GLU A 351 -14.10 25.91 -6.01
N GLU A 352 -13.90 26.72 -4.97
CA GLU A 352 -12.77 27.62 -4.85
C GLU A 352 -11.45 26.85 -4.77
N PHE A 353 -11.40 25.75 -4.01
CA PHE A 353 -10.22 24.88 -3.95
C PHE A 353 -9.84 24.30 -5.32
N ILE A 354 -10.82 23.78 -6.05
CA ILE A 354 -10.62 23.13 -7.35
C ILE A 354 -10.13 24.13 -8.40
N SER A 355 -10.59 25.38 -8.34
CA SER A 355 -10.21 26.45 -9.28
C SER A 355 -9.02 27.29 -8.85
N HIS A 356 -8.52 27.11 -7.62
CA HIS A 356 -7.48 27.95 -7.03
C HIS A 356 -6.13 27.78 -7.75
N PRO A 357 -5.40 28.88 -8.11
CA PRO A 357 -4.17 28.81 -8.89
C PRO A 357 -3.08 27.94 -8.27
N LEU A 358 -2.79 28.13 -6.97
CA LEU A 358 -1.74 27.36 -6.29
C LEU A 358 -2.13 25.88 -6.09
N THR A 359 -3.40 25.55 -5.96
CA THR A 359 -3.88 24.16 -5.87
C THR A 359 -3.61 23.43 -7.18
N ASN A 360 -4.00 24.06 -8.30
CA ASN A 360 -3.75 23.53 -9.64
C ASN A 360 -2.26 23.38 -9.91
N TRP A 361 -1.45 24.43 -9.58
CA TRP A 361 -0.01 24.36 -9.75
C TRP A 361 0.61 23.21 -8.94
N LEU A 362 0.22 23.09 -7.66
CA LEU A 362 0.73 22.04 -6.77
C LEU A 362 0.36 20.65 -7.27
N GLU A 363 -0.88 20.47 -7.77
CA GLU A 363 -1.30 19.19 -8.31
C GLU A 363 -0.54 18.82 -9.57
N LEU A 364 -0.43 19.73 -10.55
CA LEU A 364 0.13 19.43 -11.88
C LEU A 364 1.65 19.37 -11.93
N ASN A 365 2.36 20.03 -10.97
CA ASN A 365 3.81 20.10 -11.00
C ASN A 365 4.49 19.25 -9.91
N ILE A 366 3.80 19.02 -8.80
CA ILE A 366 4.37 18.35 -7.63
C ILE A 366 3.67 17.00 -7.34
N ALA A 367 2.34 17.02 -7.22
CA ALA A 367 1.57 15.81 -6.85
C ALA A 367 1.49 14.81 -8.00
N LEU A 368 1.40 15.29 -9.22
CA LEU A 368 1.30 14.53 -10.46
C LEU A 368 2.41 14.92 -11.44
N LYS A 369 2.78 13.98 -12.28
CA LYS A 369 3.62 14.20 -13.45
C LYS A 369 2.88 13.66 -14.67
N ASN A 370 2.84 14.45 -15.73
CA ASN A 370 2.34 13.97 -17.01
C ASN A 370 3.50 13.35 -17.81
N ASN A 371 3.44 12.05 -18.01
CA ASN A 371 4.40 11.30 -18.82
C ASN A 371 3.68 10.76 -20.05
N GLU A 372 3.86 11.42 -21.19
CA GLU A 372 3.25 11.04 -22.49
C GLU A 372 1.73 10.81 -22.39
N GLY A 373 1.01 11.69 -21.70
CA GLY A 373 -0.45 11.60 -21.53
C GLY A 373 -0.90 10.68 -20.39
N THR A 374 0.03 10.02 -19.68
CA THR A 374 -0.26 9.21 -18.50
C THR A 374 0.11 10.00 -17.24
N LEU A 375 -0.83 10.12 -16.29
CA LEU A 375 -0.56 10.73 -15.00
C LEU A 375 0.16 9.74 -14.10
N GLU A 376 1.32 10.15 -13.60
CA GLU A 376 2.13 9.41 -12.63
C GLU A 376 2.25 10.21 -11.33
N ARG A 377 2.51 9.52 -10.21
CA ARG A 377 2.75 10.19 -8.91
C ARG A 377 4.04 11.00 -8.94
N GLY A 378 3.98 12.21 -8.41
CA GLY A 378 5.17 13.00 -8.12
C GLY A 378 6.03 12.35 -7.03
N GLN A 379 7.32 12.67 -7.04
CA GLN A 379 8.24 12.21 -5.99
C GLN A 379 8.01 12.99 -4.69
N PRO A 380 8.13 12.34 -3.52
CA PRO A 380 8.05 13.03 -2.24
C PRO A 380 9.11 14.13 -2.13
N LYS A 381 8.71 15.34 -1.70
CA LYS A 381 9.59 16.50 -1.53
C LYS A 381 9.35 17.18 -0.19
N THR A 382 10.35 17.85 0.37
CA THR A 382 10.12 18.74 1.51
C THR A 382 9.35 19.98 1.07
N ILE A 383 8.62 20.62 1.99
CA ILE A 383 7.89 21.87 1.69
C ILE A 383 8.85 22.95 1.20
N ILE A 384 10.07 22.99 1.75
CA ILE A 384 11.12 23.93 1.33
C ILE A 384 11.47 23.71 -0.14
N LYS A 385 11.69 22.46 -0.58
CA LYS A 385 11.97 22.16 -1.99
C LYS A 385 10.80 22.52 -2.92
N ILE A 386 9.56 22.32 -2.46
CA ILE A 386 8.38 22.76 -3.22
C ILE A 386 8.33 24.28 -3.31
N ALA A 387 8.70 24.99 -2.22
CA ALA A 387 8.77 26.45 -2.22
C ALA A 387 9.88 26.98 -3.14
N GLU A 388 11.06 26.35 -3.17
CA GLU A 388 12.16 26.69 -4.09
C GLU A 388 11.74 26.58 -5.56
N GLU A 389 10.98 25.54 -5.92
CA GLU A 389 10.47 25.38 -7.29
C GLU A 389 9.46 26.49 -7.67
N LEU A 390 8.61 26.92 -6.72
CA LEU A 390 7.68 28.00 -6.95
C LEU A 390 8.37 29.37 -6.94
N GLU A 391 9.40 29.58 -6.08
CA GLU A 391 10.27 30.74 -6.08
C GLU A 391 10.96 30.92 -7.43
N HIS A 392 11.50 29.83 -8.00
CA HIS A 392 12.16 29.88 -9.31
C HIS A 392 11.22 30.37 -10.44
N ILE A 393 9.94 30.08 -10.34
CA ILE A 393 8.92 30.52 -11.32
C ILE A 393 8.48 31.95 -11.05
N THR A 394 8.24 32.27 -9.78
CA THR A 394 7.63 33.55 -9.37
C THR A 394 8.62 34.66 -9.07
N ASN A 395 9.86 34.33 -8.69
CA ASN A 395 10.85 35.22 -8.07
C ASN A 395 10.28 35.93 -6.83
N TYR A 396 9.45 35.26 -6.05
CA TYR A 396 8.84 35.81 -4.84
C TYR A 396 9.52 35.28 -3.58
N ASP A 397 9.30 35.94 -2.42
CA ASP A 397 9.91 35.55 -1.15
C ASP A 397 9.59 34.10 -0.73
N ILE A 398 10.62 33.30 -0.56
CA ILE A 398 10.50 31.86 -0.23
C ILE A 398 9.79 31.61 1.10
N HIS A 399 9.98 32.48 2.10
CA HIS A 399 9.34 32.31 3.40
C HIS A 399 7.83 32.53 3.33
N LYS A 400 7.42 33.50 2.50
CA LYS A 400 6.00 33.74 2.24
C LYS A 400 5.39 32.57 1.46
N ILE A 401 6.09 32.07 0.46
CA ILE A 401 5.67 30.88 -0.31
C ILE A 401 5.51 29.67 0.62
N GLU A 402 6.49 29.39 1.49
CA GLU A 402 6.42 28.28 2.45
C GLU A 402 5.19 28.39 3.37
N LEU A 403 4.90 29.59 3.87
CA LEU A 403 3.74 29.85 4.71
C LEU A 403 2.44 29.56 3.97
N VAL A 404 2.31 30.06 2.74
CA VAL A 404 1.09 29.89 1.93
C VAL A 404 0.91 28.42 1.51
N LEU A 405 1.97 27.69 1.18
CA LEU A 405 1.91 26.26 0.92
C LEU A 405 1.41 25.46 2.15
N LYS A 406 1.88 25.81 3.35
CA LYS A 406 1.36 25.20 4.60
C LYS A 406 -0.13 25.49 4.83
N GLN A 407 -0.58 26.73 4.54
CA GLN A 407 -2.00 27.09 4.61
C GLN A 407 -2.81 26.28 3.60
N LEU A 408 -2.34 26.14 2.35
CA LEU A 408 -3.00 25.36 1.31
C LEU A 408 -3.16 23.87 1.70
N LEU A 409 -2.12 23.27 2.28
CA LEU A 409 -2.22 21.89 2.77
C LEU A 409 -3.19 21.75 3.94
N LYS A 410 -3.29 22.74 4.84
CA LYS A 410 -4.29 22.75 5.90
C LYS A 410 -5.71 22.89 5.35
N TRP A 411 -5.89 23.71 4.34
CA TRP A 411 -7.19 23.82 3.65
C TRP A 411 -7.61 22.50 3.02
N ALA A 412 -6.71 21.84 2.28
CA ALA A 412 -6.93 20.49 1.76
C ALA A 412 -7.32 19.48 2.85
N GLU A 413 -6.62 19.50 4.00
CA GLU A 413 -6.91 18.62 5.14
C GLU A 413 -8.31 18.88 5.72
N SER A 414 -8.70 20.15 5.86
CA SER A 414 -10.03 20.55 6.36
C SER A 414 -11.15 20.04 5.46
N LEU A 415 -11.04 20.23 4.14
CA LEU A 415 -11.99 19.70 3.17
C LEU A 415 -12.07 18.18 3.19
N ASN A 416 -10.93 17.50 3.27
CA ASN A 416 -10.88 16.04 3.36
C ASN A 416 -11.50 15.51 4.67
N GLU A 417 -11.35 16.22 5.79
CA GLU A 417 -11.98 15.85 7.05
C GLU A 417 -13.50 15.99 6.98
N LYS A 418 -14.00 17.08 6.38
CA LYS A 418 -15.44 17.29 6.12
C LYS A 418 -15.99 16.17 5.25
N ASN A 419 -15.35 15.89 4.12
CA ASN A 419 -15.78 14.85 3.18
C ASN A 419 -15.78 13.43 3.77
N ARG A 420 -14.86 13.13 4.68
CA ARG A 420 -14.89 11.86 5.43
C ARG A 420 -16.10 11.75 6.35
N LYS A 421 -16.46 12.82 7.05
CA LYS A 421 -17.65 12.85 7.91
C LYS A 421 -18.94 12.71 7.10
N GLU A 422 -19.02 13.36 5.95
CA GLU A 422 -20.16 13.32 5.04
C GLU A 422 -20.20 12.06 4.15
N LYS A 423 -19.17 11.22 4.19
CA LYS A 423 -19.00 10.02 3.34
C LYS A 423 -19.13 10.32 1.84
N SER A 424 -18.74 11.52 1.41
CA SER A 424 -18.88 11.98 0.01
C SER A 424 -18.01 11.20 -0.98
N GLY A 425 -16.94 10.55 -0.49
CA GLY A 425 -15.98 9.83 -1.31
C GLY A 425 -15.07 10.73 -2.16
N LYS A 426 -15.14 12.06 -1.98
CA LYS A 426 -14.23 13.02 -2.60
C LYS A 426 -12.97 13.20 -1.77
N SER A 427 -11.85 13.46 -2.45
CA SER A 427 -10.56 13.70 -1.80
C SER A 427 -9.78 14.76 -2.56
N PHE A 428 -9.26 15.76 -1.85
CA PHE A 428 -8.56 16.93 -2.38
C PHE A 428 -7.10 16.89 -1.92
N LEU A 429 -6.17 16.70 -2.84
CA LEU A 429 -4.72 16.65 -2.60
C LEU A 429 -4.34 15.94 -1.28
N PRO A 430 -4.84 14.72 -1.02
CA PRO A 430 -4.50 14.01 0.20
C PRO A 430 -2.99 13.75 0.24
N PHE A 431 -2.38 14.03 1.38
CA PHE A 431 -0.94 13.90 1.57
C PHE A 431 -0.58 13.15 2.84
N ARG A 432 0.69 12.71 2.91
CA ARG A 432 1.31 12.08 4.09
C ARG A 432 2.66 12.72 4.34
N PHE A 433 3.04 12.84 5.61
CA PHE A 433 4.40 13.14 5.99
C PHE A 433 5.22 11.86 6.16
N HIS A 434 6.37 11.83 5.50
CA HIS A 434 7.39 10.81 5.75
C HIS A 434 8.53 11.45 6.54
N GLN A 435 8.67 11.04 7.79
CA GLN A 435 9.72 11.52 8.69
C GLN A 435 10.74 10.41 8.91
N PHE A 436 11.99 10.68 8.56
CA PHE A 436 13.09 9.80 8.91
C PHE A 436 13.58 10.15 10.31
N ILE A 437 13.43 9.21 11.24
CA ILE A 437 13.73 9.43 12.67
C ILE A 437 15.05 8.76 13.07
N SER A 438 15.47 7.68 12.40
CA SER A 438 16.71 6.96 12.71
C SER A 438 17.90 7.64 12.06
N GLN A 439 18.60 8.48 12.81
CA GLN A 439 19.92 8.98 12.42
C GLN A 439 20.92 8.59 13.48
N THR A 440 22.01 7.96 13.08
CA THR A 440 23.20 7.80 13.92
C THR A 440 23.97 9.11 13.86
N SER A 441 23.90 9.90 14.90
CA SER A 441 24.77 11.07 15.07
C SER A 441 26.07 10.63 15.71
N ILE A 442 27.20 11.05 15.15
CA ILE A 442 28.53 10.80 15.72
C ILE A 442 28.95 12.07 16.45
N VAL A 443 29.17 11.94 17.75
CA VAL A 443 29.82 12.99 18.55
C VAL A 443 31.30 12.69 18.57
N SER A 444 32.09 13.54 17.94
CA SER A 444 33.55 13.46 17.92
C SER A 444 34.12 14.52 18.84
N VAL A 445 35.10 14.15 19.64
CA VAL A 445 35.80 15.08 20.54
C VAL A 445 37.28 14.95 20.28
N THR A 446 37.99 16.08 20.09
CA THR A 446 39.44 16.06 19.95
C THR A 446 40.13 15.63 21.26
N LEU A 447 41.28 14.96 21.16
CA LEU A 447 42.05 14.47 22.30
C LEU A 447 42.89 15.58 23.01
N GLU A 448 42.50 16.80 22.84
CA GLU A 448 43.15 17.94 23.47
C GLU A 448 42.74 18.14 24.94
N SER A 449 43.36 19.09 25.62
CA SER A 449 43.01 19.47 26.97
C SER A 449 41.55 19.90 27.06
N ARG A 450 40.91 19.76 28.23
CA ARG A 450 39.50 20.14 28.46
C ARG A 450 39.19 21.59 28.02
N ALA A 451 40.13 22.49 28.11
CA ALA A 451 39.95 23.90 27.75
C ALA A 451 39.96 24.16 26.24
N THR A 452 40.74 23.38 25.46
CA THR A 452 40.94 23.53 24.02
C THR A 452 40.19 22.54 23.17
N ARG A 453 39.62 21.50 23.79
CA ARG A 453 38.92 20.40 23.13
C ARG A 453 37.76 20.89 22.25
N GLN A 454 37.80 20.49 20.99
CA GLN A 454 36.72 20.76 20.04
C GLN A 454 35.74 19.60 20.05
N ILE A 455 34.44 19.93 20.06
CA ILE A 455 33.36 19.00 19.98
C ILE A 455 32.67 19.17 18.63
N THR A 456 32.60 18.13 17.85
CA THR A 456 31.94 18.11 16.53
C THR A 456 30.83 17.08 16.53
N ILE A 457 29.62 17.51 16.15
CA ILE A 457 28.48 16.63 16.00
C ILE A 457 28.17 16.55 14.51
N GLN A 458 28.29 15.35 13.95
CA GLN A 458 27.93 15.08 12.57
C GLN A 458 26.63 14.32 12.55
N ALA A 459 25.61 14.86 11.86
CA ALA A 459 24.42 14.09 11.54
C ALA A 459 24.82 12.94 10.60
N GLY A 460 24.40 11.72 10.92
CA GLY A 460 24.59 10.59 10.02
C GLY A 460 23.91 10.85 8.67
N ARG A 461 24.58 10.48 7.58
CA ARG A 461 24.04 10.58 6.22
C ARG A 461 23.01 9.49 5.96
#